data_7a961af0d2f0c36663d42b0be4990d20
#
_entry.id   7a961af0d2f0c36663d42b0be4990d20
#
_cell.length_a   1.000
_cell.length_b   1.000
_cell.length_c   1.000
_cell.angle_alpha   90.00
_cell.angle_beta   90.00
_cell.angle_gamma   90.00
#
_symmetry.space_group_name_H-M   'P 1'
#
loop_
_entity.id
_entity.type
_entity.pdbx_description
1 polymer ?
#
loop_
_entity_poly.entity_id
_entity_poly.type
_entity_poly.pdbx_seq_one_letter_code
_entity_poly.pdbx_strand_id
1 'polypeptide(L)'
;MSKPNLEQVAAAQKANAEVMMALLRTAFNGVERLTALNMAASREFFNSTVANAQQLLSAKDPSELAKLNSELAKPNVDKLVDYSRSIYDLVANMQKEVSTVFESQYSSFSKNAASAVEQAKSATPVGGEVFAATMDSLLSASTKAFDQMTSMAKQLSDIAEANVKAATTATTKAVSATAAAAKKSK
;
A
#
# COMPACT_ATOMS: atom_id res chain seq x y z
N MET A 1 -17.91 16.26 43.54
CA MET A 1 -18.00 15.28 42.43
C MET A 1 -17.31 15.84 41.23
N SER A 2 -16.24 15.21 40.86
CA SER A 2 -15.12 15.76 40.08
C SER A 2 -15.44 15.94 38.60
N LYS A 3 -15.49 17.18 38.13
CA LYS A 3 -15.53 17.55 36.68
C LYS A 3 -14.30 17.09 35.86
N PRO A 4 -13.11 16.76 36.46
CA PRO A 4 -11.95 16.36 35.69
C PRO A 4 -12.14 15.08 34.84
N ASN A 5 -13.05 14.21 35.20
CA ASN A 5 -13.26 12.93 34.48
C ASN A 5 -13.99 13.10 33.13
N LEU A 6 -14.85 14.12 33.00
CA LEU A 6 -15.57 14.41 31.75
C LEU A 6 -14.67 15.06 30.69
N GLU A 7 -13.77 15.95 31.10
CA GLU A 7 -12.81 16.61 30.20
C GLU A 7 -11.78 15.62 29.66
N GLN A 8 -11.31 14.69 30.48
CA GLN A 8 -10.37 13.65 30.06
C GLN A 8 -11.01 12.66 29.10
N VAL A 9 -12.26 12.26 29.33
CA VAL A 9 -13.02 11.40 28.41
C VAL A 9 -13.28 12.13 27.08
N ALA A 10 -13.65 13.40 27.13
CA ALA A 10 -13.85 14.20 25.91
C ALA A 10 -12.55 14.37 25.10
N ALA A 11 -11.43 14.61 25.78
CA ALA A 11 -10.11 14.69 25.14
C ALA A 11 -9.69 13.37 24.49
N ALA A 12 -9.93 12.23 25.15
CA ALA A 12 -9.65 10.91 24.60
C ALA A 12 -10.52 10.59 23.38
N GLN A 13 -11.82 10.93 23.44
CA GLN A 13 -12.73 10.76 22.28
C GLN A 13 -12.31 11.63 21.11
N LYS A 14 -11.91 12.88 21.35
CA LYS A 14 -11.40 13.78 20.31
C LYS A 14 -10.14 13.22 19.67
N ALA A 15 -9.18 12.75 20.46
CA ALA A 15 -7.95 12.14 19.96
C ALA A 15 -8.24 10.89 19.10
N ASN A 16 -9.15 10.04 19.53
CA ASN A 16 -9.58 8.89 18.75
C ASN A 16 -10.24 9.29 17.42
N ALA A 17 -11.09 10.32 17.43
CA ALA A 17 -11.70 10.83 16.21
C ALA A 17 -10.66 11.42 15.24
N GLU A 18 -9.66 12.13 15.75
CA GLU A 18 -8.56 12.68 14.93
C GLU A 18 -7.74 11.57 14.28
N VAL A 19 -7.44 10.48 14.99
CA VAL A 19 -6.75 9.30 14.44
C VAL A 19 -7.59 8.62 13.36
N MET A 20 -8.86 8.37 13.64
CA MET A 20 -9.78 7.80 12.64
C MET A 20 -9.83 8.65 11.38
N MET A 21 -9.92 9.97 11.52
CA MET A 21 -9.91 10.90 10.38
C MET A 21 -8.58 10.88 9.63
N ALA A 22 -7.45 10.80 10.33
CA ALA A 22 -6.13 10.68 9.70
C ALA A 22 -5.99 9.37 8.91
N LEU A 23 -6.39 8.25 9.50
CA LEU A 23 -6.37 6.94 8.83
C LEU A 23 -7.30 6.90 7.61
N LEU A 24 -8.50 7.48 7.72
CA LEU A 24 -9.41 7.60 6.58
C LEU A 24 -8.79 8.43 5.44
N ARG A 25 -8.14 9.56 5.77
CA ARG A 25 -7.44 10.38 4.76
C ARG A 25 -6.32 9.59 4.09
N THR A 26 -5.50 8.87 4.85
CA THR A 26 -4.44 8.02 4.28
C THR A 26 -5.02 6.95 3.37
N ALA A 27 -6.12 6.31 3.75
CA ALA A 27 -6.80 5.32 2.92
C ALA A 27 -7.34 5.93 1.62
N PHE A 28 -8.02 7.10 1.69
CA PHE A 28 -8.52 7.81 0.52
C PHE A 28 -7.41 8.23 -0.42
N ASN A 29 -6.34 8.83 0.10
CA ASN A 29 -5.16 9.21 -0.69
C ASN A 29 -4.52 8.00 -1.37
N GLY A 30 -4.48 6.86 -0.68
CA GLY A 30 -3.99 5.60 -1.24
C GLY A 30 -4.84 5.12 -2.42
N VAL A 31 -6.16 5.13 -2.29
CA VAL A 31 -7.09 4.76 -3.37
C VAL A 31 -6.98 5.73 -4.56
N GLU A 32 -6.86 7.02 -4.30
CA GLU A 32 -6.70 8.03 -5.36
C GLU A 32 -5.39 7.81 -6.13
N ARG A 33 -4.27 7.62 -5.43
CA ARG A 33 -2.97 7.32 -6.03
C ARG A 33 -2.99 6.02 -6.82
N LEU A 34 -3.62 4.97 -6.28
CA LEU A 34 -3.78 3.69 -6.98
C LEU A 34 -4.61 3.83 -8.25
N THR A 35 -5.69 4.60 -8.21
CA THR A 35 -6.54 4.87 -9.37
C THR A 35 -5.77 5.64 -10.44
N ALA A 36 -5.03 6.67 -10.05
CA ALA A 36 -4.19 7.44 -10.97
C ALA A 36 -3.12 6.57 -11.63
N LEU A 37 -2.46 5.70 -10.85
CA LEU A 37 -1.46 4.75 -11.33
C LEU A 37 -2.07 3.75 -12.33
N ASN A 38 -3.23 3.19 -12.03
CA ASN A 38 -3.95 2.28 -12.92
C ASN A 38 -4.37 2.96 -14.23
N MET A 39 -4.84 4.21 -14.16
CA MET A 39 -5.20 4.97 -15.36
C MET A 39 -3.98 5.29 -16.22
N ALA A 40 -2.86 5.67 -15.61
CA ALA A 40 -1.61 5.93 -16.32
C ALA A 40 -1.09 4.67 -17.01
N ALA A 41 -1.06 3.54 -16.30
CA ALA A 41 -0.66 2.25 -16.84
C ALA A 41 -1.58 1.78 -17.98
N SER A 42 -2.89 1.96 -17.84
CA SER A 42 -3.87 1.62 -18.89
C SER A 42 -3.68 2.44 -20.17
N ARG A 43 -3.43 3.75 -20.04
CA ARG A 43 -3.14 4.62 -21.18
C ARG A 43 -1.85 4.22 -21.87
N GLU A 44 -0.82 3.93 -21.10
CA GLU A 44 0.48 3.52 -21.62
C GLU A 44 0.39 2.17 -22.33
N PHE A 45 -0.33 1.20 -21.75
CA PHE A 45 -0.61 -0.08 -22.37
C PHE A 45 -1.37 0.08 -23.70
N PHE A 46 -2.42 0.91 -23.72
CA PHE A 46 -3.18 1.19 -24.93
C PHE A 46 -2.29 1.80 -26.02
N ASN A 47 -1.53 2.85 -25.70
CA ASN A 47 -0.62 3.50 -26.65
C ASN A 47 0.43 2.53 -27.20
N SER A 48 0.99 1.68 -26.32
CA SER A 48 1.95 0.65 -26.71
C SER A 48 1.31 -0.37 -27.65
N THR A 49 0.08 -0.80 -27.35
CA THR A 49 -0.65 -1.77 -28.20
C THR A 49 -0.88 -1.20 -29.59
N VAL A 50 -1.29 0.06 -29.69
CA VAL A 50 -1.51 0.73 -30.99
C VAL A 50 -0.18 0.86 -31.75
N ALA A 51 0.88 1.34 -31.10
CA ALA A 51 2.19 1.47 -31.72
C ALA A 51 2.77 0.12 -32.17
N ASN A 52 2.64 -0.92 -31.34
CA ASN A 52 3.07 -2.27 -31.66
C ASN A 52 2.29 -2.83 -32.86
N ALA A 53 0.97 -2.63 -32.90
CA ALA A 53 0.14 -3.06 -34.02
C ALA A 53 0.58 -2.38 -35.33
N GLN A 54 0.84 -1.08 -35.31
CA GLN A 54 1.34 -0.34 -36.49
C GLN A 54 2.69 -0.88 -36.97
N GLN A 55 3.62 -1.19 -36.06
CA GLN A 55 4.92 -1.76 -36.42
C GLN A 55 4.77 -3.18 -36.99
N LEU A 56 3.92 -4.03 -36.41
CA LEU A 56 3.68 -5.38 -36.93
C LEU A 56 3.03 -5.37 -38.28
N LEU A 57 2.13 -4.42 -38.56
CA LEU A 57 1.48 -4.25 -39.88
C LEU A 57 2.46 -3.72 -40.96
N SER A 58 3.59 -3.10 -40.56
CA SER A 58 4.61 -2.64 -41.48
C SER A 58 5.61 -3.73 -41.90
N ALA A 59 5.58 -4.90 -41.29
CA ALA A 59 6.44 -6.03 -41.59
C ALA A 59 6.22 -6.52 -43.02
N LYS A 60 7.29 -6.70 -43.79
CA LYS A 60 7.24 -7.07 -45.19
C LYS A 60 7.33 -8.57 -45.42
N ASP A 61 7.85 -9.29 -44.44
CA ASP A 61 8.00 -10.75 -44.50
C ASP A 61 7.86 -11.41 -43.11
N PRO A 62 7.66 -12.74 -43.05
CA PRO A 62 7.51 -13.48 -41.81
C PRO A 62 8.71 -13.40 -40.87
N SER A 63 9.92 -13.23 -41.40
CA SER A 63 11.14 -13.13 -40.58
C SER A 63 11.21 -11.78 -39.86
N GLU A 64 10.90 -10.70 -40.56
CA GLU A 64 10.77 -9.36 -40.00
C GLU A 64 9.65 -9.30 -38.92
N LEU A 65 8.53 -9.94 -39.17
CA LEU A 65 7.44 -10.06 -38.22
C LEU A 65 7.88 -10.77 -36.92
N ALA A 66 8.61 -11.89 -37.05
CA ALA A 66 9.14 -12.62 -35.90
C ALA A 66 10.17 -11.79 -35.07
N LYS A 67 11.03 -11.03 -35.78
CA LYS A 67 11.99 -10.11 -35.16
C LYS A 67 11.29 -8.99 -34.40
N LEU A 68 10.36 -8.30 -35.05
CA LEU A 68 9.56 -7.24 -34.41
C LEU A 68 8.80 -7.74 -33.18
N ASN A 69 8.19 -8.91 -33.27
CA ASN A 69 7.46 -9.50 -32.13
C ASN A 69 8.39 -9.76 -30.92
N SER A 70 9.63 -10.18 -31.16
CA SER A 70 10.64 -10.36 -30.11
C SER A 70 11.12 -9.03 -29.53
N GLU A 71 11.34 -8.00 -30.37
CA GLU A 71 11.78 -6.68 -29.96
C GLU A 71 10.70 -5.94 -29.15
N LEU A 72 9.43 -6.11 -29.49
CA LEU A 72 8.30 -5.49 -28.80
C LEU A 72 7.93 -6.14 -27.46
N ALA A 73 8.39 -7.38 -27.22
CA ALA A 73 8.12 -8.08 -25.97
C ALA A 73 8.87 -7.44 -24.77
N LYS A 74 10.12 -7.05 -24.95
CA LYS A 74 10.97 -6.52 -23.89
C LYS A 74 10.46 -5.21 -23.28
N PRO A 75 10.10 -4.18 -24.05
CA PRO A 75 9.54 -2.93 -23.51
C PRO A 75 8.25 -3.15 -22.71
N ASN A 76 7.44 -4.11 -23.07
CA ASN A 76 6.20 -4.43 -22.34
C ASN A 76 6.48 -5.05 -20.97
N VAL A 77 7.55 -5.87 -20.86
CA VAL A 77 8.01 -6.42 -19.57
C VAL A 77 8.55 -5.32 -18.68
N ASP A 78 9.39 -4.44 -19.22
CA ASP A 78 9.99 -3.32 -18.48
C ASP A 78 8.89 -2.42 -17.88
N LYS A 79 7.85 -2.09 -18.66
CA LYS A 79 6.69 -1.32 -18.19
C LYS A 79 5.91 -2.01 -17.07
N LEU A 80 5.76 -3.33 -17.15
CA LEU A 80 5.09 -4.10 -16.10
C LEU A 80 5.92 -4.10 -14.81
N VAL A 81 7.24 -4.19 -14.91
CA VAL A 81 8.14 -4.08 -13.77
C VAL A 81 8.05 -2.70 -13.12
N ASP A 82 8.04 -1.63 -13.93
CA ASP A 82 7.93 -0.25 -13.44
C ASP A 82 6.57 0.01 -12.77
N TYR A 83 5.48 -0.49 -13.34
CA TYR A 83 4.16 -0.46 -12.70
C TYR A 83 4.17 -1.16 -11.34
N SER A 84 4.79 -2.32 -11.26
CA SER A 84 4.86 -3.10 -10.02
C SER A 84 5.70 -2.43 -8.96
N ARG A 85 6.81 -1.78 -9.33
CA ARG A 85 7.59 -0.94 -8.42
C ARG A 85 6.75 0.21 -7.89
N SER A 86 5.99 0.87 -8.76
CA SER A 86 5.12 1.98 -8.38
C SER A 86 4.02 1.55 -7.39
N ILE A 87 3.46 0.35 -7.55
CA ILE A 87 2.53 -0.25 -6.57
C ILE A 87 3.24 -0.51 -5.25
N TYR A 88 4.45 -1.10 -5.28
CA TYR A 88 5.22 -1.37 -4.07
C TYR A 88 5.55 -0.08 -3.31
N ASP A 89 6.01 0.96 -4.01
CA ASP A 89 6.31 2.27 -3.42
C ASP A 89 5.06 2.93 -2.83
N LEU A 90 3.91 2.79 -3.48
CA LEU A 90 2.64 3.28 -2.96
C LEU A 90 2.29 2.60 -1.64
N VAL A 91 2.38 1.27 -1.57
CA VAL A 91 2.09 0.49 -0.36
C VAL A 91 3.07 0.84 0.76
N ALA A 92 4.37 0.94 0.47
CA ALA A 92 5.39 1.33 1.43
C ALA A 92 5.15 2.74 2.00
N ASN A 93 4.77 3.70 1.16
CA ASN A 93 4.43 5.05 1.57
C ASN A 93 3.17 5.07 2.44
N MET A 94 2.14 4.31 2.09
CA MET A 94 0.93 4.18 2.92
C MET A 94 1.26 3.59 4.30
N GLN A 95 2.09 2.55 4.37
CA GLN A 95 2.54 1.98 5.65
C GLN A 95 3.26 3.02 6.51
N LYS A 96 4.14 3.80 5.90
CA LYS A 96 4.86 4.86 6.60
C LYS A 96 3.92 5.96 7.12
N GLU A 97 2.95 6.40 6.31
CA GLU A 97 1.95 7.39 6.71
C GLU A 97 1.13 6.87 7.90
N VAL A 98 0.71 5.61 7.86
CA VAL A 98 -0.02 4.95 8.96
C VAL A 98 0.84 4.86 10.22
N SER A 99 2.10 4.41 10.10
CA SER A 99 3.03 4.35 11.24
C SER A 99 3.21 5.73 11.88
N THR A 100 3.34 6.78 11.09
CA THR A 100 3.46 8.16 11.59
C THR A 100 2.22 8.60 12.37
N VAL A 101 1.02 8.22 11.93
CA VAL A 101 -0.22 8.51 12.68
C VAL A 101 -0.20 7.81 14.03
N PHE A 102 0.19 6.53 14.08
CA PHE A 102 0.29 5.79 15.34
C PHE A 102 1.39 6.32 16.27
N GLU A 103 2.56 6.67 15.77
CA GLU A 103 3.65 7.26 16.55
C GLU A 103 3.23 8.60 17.18
N SER A 104 2.55 9.44 16.40
CA SER A 104 2.00 10.71 16.87
C SER A 104 0.98 10.49 17.98
N GLN A 105 0.10 9.51 17.81
CA GLN A 105 -0.90 9.14 18.80
C GLN A 105 -0.27 8.59 20.08
N TYR A 106 0.69 7.68 19.94
CA TYR A 106 1.42 7.11 21.08
C TYR A 106 2.17 8.19 21.87
N SER A 107 2.81 9.13 21.17
CA SER A 107 3.49 10.28 21.82
C SER A 107 2.52 11.17 22.57
N SER A 108 1.38 11.52 21.97
CA SER A 108 0.34 12.35 22.61
C SER A 108 -0.26 11.65 23.82
N PHE A 109 -0.49 10.33 23.67
CA PHE A 109 -1.01 9.50 24.73
C PHE A 109 -0.04 9.35 25.90
N SER A 110 1.25 9.10 25.64
CA SER A 110 2.30 8.98 26.65
C SER A 110 2.43 10.28 27.46
N LYS A 111 2.35 11.44 26.80
CA LYS A 111 2.35 12.76 27.46
C LYS A 111 1.12 12.94 28.35
N ASN A 112 -0.06 12.59 27.87
CA ASN A 112 -1.30 12.69 28.64
C ASN A 112 -1.34 11.70 29.81
N ALA A 113 -0.80 10.49 29.64
CA ALA A 113 -0.65 9.50 30.70
C ALA A 113 0.31 9.98 31.80
N ALA A 114 1.46 10.55 31.43
CA ALA A 114 2.40 11.12 32.38
C ALA A 114 1.77 12.26 33.20
N SER A 115 1.02 13.14 32.53
CA SER A 115 0.29 14.23 33.20
C SER A 115 -0.82 13.72 34.14
N ALA A 116 -1.53 12.66 33.72
CA ALA A 116 -2.56 12.06 34.56
C ALA A 116 -1.99 11.32 35.78
N VAL A 117 -0.83 10.68 35.67
CA VAL A 117 -0.10 10.06 36.81
C VAL A 117 0.39 11.13 37.76
N GLU A 118 0.90 12.27 37.27
CA GLU A 118 1.32 13.40 38.13
C GLU A 118 0.15 14.00 38.91
N GLN A 119 -1.01 14.15 38.25
CA GLN A 119 -2.25 14.61 38.89
C GLN A 119 -2.85 13.57 39.85
N ALA A 120 -2.72 12.27 39.53
CA ALA A 120 -3.20 11.20 40.42
C ALA A 120 -2.33 11.00 41.66
N LYS A 121 -1.05 11.38 41.63
CA LYS A 121 -0.20 11.42 42.82
C LYS A 121 -0.67 12.47 43.83
N SER A 122 -1.39 13.48 43.40
CA SER A 122 -1.97 14.52 44.23
C SER A 122 -3.43 14.31 44.66
N ALA A 123 -4.10 13.27 44.11
CA ALA A 123 -5.49 12.94 44.41
C ALA A 123 -5.62 11.45 44.73
N THR A 124 -6.23 11.12 45.87
CA THR A 124 -6.51 9.81 46.50
C THR A 124 -6.67 8.59 45.54
N PRO A 125 -6.32 7.36 46.03
CA PRO A 125 -5.95 6.19 45.21
C PRO A 125 -7.10 5.38 44.57
N VAL A 126 -8.31 5.92 44.36
CA VAL A 126 -9.49 5.12 43.90
C VAL A 126 -9.70 5.10 42.40
N GLY A 127 -8.93 5.80 41.58
CA GLY A 127 -9.12 5.91 40.12
C GLY A 127 -8.15 5.13 39.23
N GLY A 128 -7.11 4.54 39.81
CA GLY A 128 -5.98 3.95 39.05
C GLY A 128 -6.33 2.69 38.25
N GLU A 129 -7.18 1.83 38.78
CA GLU A 129 -7.54 0.55 38.12
C GLU A 129 -8.43 0.75 36.87
N VAL A 130 -9.39 1.66 36.92
CA VAL A 130 -10.28 1.95 35.77
C VAL A 130 -9.49 2.64 34.66
N PHE A 131 -8.56 3.52 35.03
CA PHE A 131 -7.67 4.18 34.08
C PHE A 131 -6.73 3.16 33.41
N ALA A 132 -6.10 2.28 34.17
CA ALA A 132 -5.23 1.22 33.66
C ALA A 132 -5.97 0.27 32.71
N ALA A 133 -7.19 -0.15 33.04
CA ALA A 133 -8.00 -1.03 32.20
C ALA A 133 -8.44 -0.36 30.88
N THR A 134 -8.76 0.95 30.93
CA THR A 134 -9.10 1.71 29.71
C THR A 134 -7.88 1.88 28.80
N MET A 135 -6.71 2.04 29.40
CA MET A 135 -5.44 2.12 28.70
C MET A 135 -5.07 0.84 27.99
N ASP A 136 -5.18 -0.27 28.69
CA ASP A 136 -4.86 -1.60 28.15
C ASP A 136 -5.80 -1.95 26.99
N SER A 137 -7.08 -1.62 27.10
CA SER A 137 -8.06 -1.77 26.01
C SER A 137 -7.72 -0.92 24.78
N LEU A 138 -7.29 0.33 24.97
CA LEU A 138 -6.94 1.23 23.87
C LEU A 138 -5.64 0.80 23.18
N LEU A 139 -4.64 0.40 23.95
CA LEU A 139 -3.38 -0.16 23.43
C LEU A 139 -3.65 -1.46 22.63
N SER A 140 -4.45 -2.36 23.19
CA SER A 140 -4.82 -3.61 22.55
C SER A 140 -5.60 -3.40 21.25
N ALA A 141 -6.54 -2.45 21.22
CA ALA A 141 -7.27 -2.09 20.01
C ALA A 141 -6.36 -1.47 18.94
N SER A 142 -5.44 -0.59 19.34
CA SER A 142 -4.48 0.04 18.44
C SER A 142 -3.51 -0.98 17.85
N THR A 143 -3.00 -1.90 18.65
CA THR A 143 -2.11 -2.98 18.20
C THR A 143 -2.82 -3.90 17.20
N LYS A 144 -4.05 -4.30 17.48
CA LYS A 144 -4.84 -5.13 16.55
C LYS A 144 -5.13 -4.43 15.24
N ALA A 145 -5.44 -3.14 15.25
CA ALA A 145 -5.66 -2.35 14.04
C ALA A 145 -4.38 -2.23 13.21
N PHE A 146 -3.24 -2.03 13.86
CA PHE A 146 -1.91 -1.99 13.23
C PHE A 146 -1.56 -3.34 12.60
N ASP A 147 -1.73 -4.44 13.31
CA ASP A 147 -1.47 -5.79 12.82
C ASP A 147 -2.34 -6.14 11.61
N GLN A 148 -3.62 -5.78 11.66
CA GLN A 148 -4.54 -5.98 10.54
C GLN A 148 -4.13 -5.20 9.30
N MET A 149 -3.69 -3.95 9.48
CA MET A 149 -3.26 -3.08 8.39
C MET A 149 -1.93 -3.53 7.79
N THR A 150 -1.00 -3.95 8.63
CA THR A 150 0.28 -4.55 8.21
C THR A 150 0.06 -5.86 7.45
N SER A 151 -0.86 -6.69 7.90
CA SER A 151 -1.27 -7.93 7.22
C SER A 151 -1.87 -7.66 5.85
N MET A 152 -2.74 -6.66 5.73
CA MET A 152 -3.36 -6.26 4.46
C MET A 152 -2.31 -5.70 3.49
N ALA A 153 -1.41 -4.85 3.96
CA ALA A 153 -0.32 -4.31 3.16
C ALA A 153 0.61 -5.41 2.64
N LYS A 154 0.93 -6.39 3.49
CA LYS A 154 1.71 -7.57 3.10
C LYS A 154 0.98 -8.40 2.04
N GLN A 155 -0.31 -8.68 2.20
CA GLN A 155 -1.09 -9.40 1.20
C GLN A 155 -1.11 -8.68 -0.16
N LEU A 156 -1.26 -7.36 -0.17
CA LEU A 156 -1.20 -6.56 -1.40
C LEU A 156 0.18 -6.64 -2.06
N SER A 157 1.25 -6.58 -1.26
CA SER A 157 2.62 -6.76 -1.75
C SER A 157 2.86 -8.15 -2.34
N ASP A 158 2.40 -9.20 -1.66
CA ASP A 158 2.52 -10.59 -2.12
C ASP A 158 1.74 -10.82 -3.43
N ILE A 159 0.55 -10.23 -3.56
CA ILE A 159 -0.25 -10.28 -4.80
C ILE A 159 0.47 -9.55 -5.94
N ALA A 160 1.03 -8.37 -5.68
CA ALA A 160 1.79 -7.61 -6.67
C ALA A 160 3.01 -8.40 -7.14
N GLU A 161 3.79 -8.98 -6.23
CA GLU A 161 4.95 -9.82 -6.53
C GLU A 161 4.56 -11.07 -7.34
N ALA A 162 3.48 -11.76 -6.95
CA ALA A 162 2.99 -12.93 -7.66
C ALA A 162 2.56 -12.59 -9.09
N ASN A 163 1.89 -11.45 -9.30
CA ASN A 163 1.47 -10.98 -10.61
C ASN A 163 2.68 -10.64 -11.51
N VAL A 164 3.70 -9.96 -10.95
CA VAL A 164 4.96 -9.68 -11.67
C VAL A 164 5.63 -10.97 -12.10
N LYS A 165 5.76 -11.92 -11.17
CA LYS A 165 6.40 -13.21 -11.43
C LYS A 165 5.65 -14.01 -12.51
N ALA A 166 4.33 -14.04 -12.44
CA ALA A 166 3.49 -14.70 -13.42
C ALA A 166 3.64 -14.06 -14.81
N ALA A 167 3.61 -12.73 -14.90
CA ALA A 167 3.77 -12.02 -16.15
C ALA A 167 5.17 -12.17 -16.75
N THR A 168 6.22 -12.10 -15.93
CA THR A 168 7.61 -12.33 -16.36
C THR A 168 7.78 -13.76 -16.90
N THR A 169 7.23 -14.75 -16.19
CA THR A 169 7.28 -16.16 -16.62
C THR A 169 6.53 -16.39 -17.93
N ALA A 170 5.33 -15.82 -18.08
CA ALA A 170 4.54 -15.93 -19.30
C ALA A 170 5.26 -15.31 -20.50
N THR A 171 5.87 -14.13 -20.31
CA THR A 171 6.61 -13.43 -21.37
C THR A 171 7.88 -14.18 -21.75
N THR A 172 8.65 -14.67 -20.80
CA THR A 172 9.85 -15.49 -21.06
C THR A 172 9.48 -16.75 -21.82
N LYS A 173 8.38 -17.40 -21.48
CA LYS A 173 7.88 -18.58 -22.17
C LYS A 173 7.41 -18.30 -23.59
N ALA A 174 6.75 -17.16 -23.81
CA ALA A 174 6.32 -16.72 -25.13
C ALA A 174 7.53 -16.39 -26.04
N VAL A 175 8.53 -15.67 -25.52
CA VAL A 175 9.76 -15.35 -26.26
C VAL A 175 10.55 -16.60 -26.61
N SER A 176 10.67 -17.57 -25.68
CA SER A 176 11.37 -18.83 -25.95
C SER A 176 10.64 -19.72 -26.96
N ALA A 177 9.31 -19.72 -26.94
CA ALA A 177 8.48 -20.46 -27.91
C ALA A 177 8.63 -19.90 -29.33
N THR A 178 8.64 -18.55 -29.46
CA THR A 178 8.85 -17.88 -30.76
C THR A 178 10.25 -18.12 -31.31
N ALA A 179 11.26 -18.07 -30.45
CA ALA A 179 12.65 -18.37 -30.82
C ALA A 179 12.84 -19.85 -31.27
N ALA A 180 12.14 -20.79 -30.61
CA ALA A 180 12.15 -22.19 -30.99
C ALA A 180 11.42 -22.46 -32.32
N ALA A 181 10.33 -21.77 -32.57
CA ALA A 181 9.58 -21.86 -33.86
C ALA A 181 10.42 -21.30 -35.03
N ALA A 182 11.11 -20.19 -34.84
CA ALA A 182 12.01 -19.60 -35.83
C ALA A 182 13.22 -20.47 -36.20
N LYS A 183 13.70 -21.33 -35.26
CA LYS A 183 14.76 -22.32 -35.52
C LYS A 183 14.29 -23.54 -36.29
N LYS A 184 13.00 -23.90 -36.23
CA LYS A 184 12.44 -25.05 -36.92
C LYS A 184 12.02 -24.75 -38.37
N SER A 185 11.95 -23.46 -38.75
CA SER A 185 11.59 -23.01 -40.10
C SER A 185 12.80 -22.75 -41.03
N LYS A 186 14.00 -23.06 -40.57
CA LYS A 186 15.24 -23.15 -41.32
C LYS A 186 15.65 -24.62 -41.51
#